data_27ca76d8e9e8111f9c45659993ed3364
#
_entry.id   27ca76d8e9e8111f9c45659993ed3364
#
_cell.length_a   1.000
_cell.length_b   1.000
_cell.length_c   1.000
_cell.angle_alpha   90.00
_cell.angle_beta   90.00
_cell.angle_gamma   90.00
#
_symmetry.space_group_name_H-M   'P 1'
#
loop_
_entity.id
_entity.type
_entity.pdbx_description
1 polymer ?
#
loop_
_entity_poly.entity_id
_entity_poly.type
_entity_poly.pdbx_seq_one_letter_code
_entity_poly.pdbx_strand_id
1 'polypeptide(L)'
;MRNATELLAQYAEYHRDRRNIVSHFIGVPMIVFGVGVLLARATFPAFGVSLTLAWIVFALAAAWYMTRGNIILGIAVSVAVGVLIKLGHEVSGGSIALWLAWGVGFFFVGWMIQFVGHWYEGKKPAFVDDVIGLLVGPMFVVAELMFLLGWNKPLLAEIERRAGPTHLRDIARIA
;
A
#
# COMPACT_ATOMS: atom_id res chain seq x y z
N MET A 1 -11.58 11.12 13.64
CA MET A 1 -10.61 10.28 12.87
C MET A 1 -10.98 10.39 11.40
N ARG A 2 -10.00 10.59 10.50
CA ARG A 2 -10.25 10.64 9.04
C ARG A 2 -10.86 9.33 8.55
N ASN A 3 -11.90 9.41 7.72
CA ASN A 3 -12.55 8.27 7.10
C ASN A 3 -11.86 7.87 5.77
N ALA A 4 -12.26 6.74 5.18
CA ALA A 4 -11.66 6.23 3.95
C ALA A 4 -11.71 7.24 2.79
N THR A 5 -12.83 7.96 2.63
CA THR A 5 -12.99 8.98 1.58
C THR A 5 -12.00 10.13 1.74
N GLU A 6 -11.82 10.63 2.97
CA GLU A 6 -10.87 11.70 3.28
C GLU A 6 -9.43 11.26 3.04
N LEU A 7 -9.08 10.05 3.51
CA LEU A 7 -7.73 9.49 3.35
C LEU A 7 -7.40 9.23 1.88
N LEU A 8 -8.32 8.63 1.12
CA LEU A 8 -8.14 8.36 -0.30
C LEU A 8 -8.05 9.64 -1.12
N ALA A 9 -8.91 10.64 -0.84
CA ALA A 9 -8.86 11.92 -1.54
C ALA A 9 -7.55 12.65 -1.30
N GLN A 10 -7.09 12.73 -0.04
CA GLN A 10 -5.80 13.34 0.30
C GLN A 10 -4.63 12.60 -0.36
N TYR A 11 -4.64 11.25 -0.36
CA TYR A 11 -3.60 10.46 -1.00
C TYR A 11 -3.62 10.64 -2.52
N ALA A 12 -4.81 10.71 -3.12
CA ALA A 12 -5.02 10.92 -4.52
C ALA A 12 -4.46 12.26 -5.03
N GLU A 13 -4.35 13.31 -4.20
CA GLU A 13 -3.71 14.58 -4.57
C GLU A 13 -2.25 14.41 -4.99
N TYR A 14 -1.56 13.36 -4.51
CA TYR A 14 -0.18 13.00 -4.84
C TYR A 14 -0.10 11.92 -5.93
N HIS A 15 -1.24 11.44 -6.47
CA HIS A 15 -1.31 10.26 -7.35
C HIS A 15 -2.38 10.47 -8.45
N ARG A 16 -2.19 11.51 -9.30
CA ARG A 16 -3.09 11.78 -10.44
C ARG A 16 -2.46 11.41 -11.78
N ASP A 17 -1.13 11.31 -11.87
CA ASP A 17 -0.49 10.78 -13.08
C ASP A 17 -0.70 9.27 -13.17
N ARG A 18 -1.24 8.78 -14.30
CA ARG A 18 -1.51 7.35 -14.50
C ARG A 18 -0.26 6.48 -14.37
N ARG A 19 0.94 6.99 -14.73
CA ARG A 19 2.22 6.26 -14.58
C ARG A 19 2.56 6.07 -13.10
N ASN A 20 2.26 7.08 -12.28
CA ASN A 20 2.43 6.98 -10.83
C ASN A 20 1.48 5.94 -10.23
N ILE A 21 0.19 5.97 -10.61
CA ILE A 21 -0.78 4.96 -10.15
C ILE A 21 -0.32 3.55 -10.54
N VAL A 22 0.12 3.35 -11.80
CA VAL A 22 0.63 2.05 -12.27
C VAL A 22 1.87 1.61 -11.48
N SER A 23 2.80 2.53 -11.16
CA SER A 23 3.96 2.20 -10.33
C SER A 23 3.55 1.72 -8.93
N HIS A 24 2.45 2.27 -8.40
CA HIS A 24 1.89 1.87 -7.10
C HIS A 24 1.26 0.48 -7.13
N PHE A 25 0.64 0.06 -8.23
CA PHE A 25 0.15 -1.31 -8.39
C PHE A 25 1.25 -2.36 -8.31
N ILE A 26 2.49 -2.01 -8.63
CA ILE A 26 3.64 -2.91 -8.56
C ILE A 26 4.41 -2.71 -7.26
N GLY A 27 4.80 -1.48 -6.97
CA GLY A 27 5.70 -1.17 -5.87
C GLY A 27 5.09 -1.38 -4.47
N VAL A 28 3.82 -1.02 -4.27
CA VAL A 28 3.16 -1.21 -2.95
C VAL A 28 3.06 -2.68 -2.57
N PRO A 29 2.59 -3.62 -3.43
CA PRO A 29 2.62 -5.04 -3.11
C PRO A 29 4.02 -5.56 -2.81
N MET A 30 5.05 -5.12 -3.54
CA MET A 30 6.44 -5.50 -3.29
C MET A 30 6.92 -5.03 -1.91
N ILE A 31 6.62 -3.79 -1.53
CA ILE A 31 6.98 -3.24 -0.22
C ILE A 31 6.30 -4.04 0.89
N VAL A 32 4.98 -4.27 0.79
CA VAL A 32 4.21 -5.02 1.79
C VAL A 32 4.72 -6.45 1.93
N PHE A 33 4.98 -7.13 0.80
CA PHE A 33 5.59 -8.46 0.79
C PHE A 33 6.96 -8.45 1.47
N GLY A 34 7.86 -7.52 1.10
CA GLY A 34 9.20 -7.40 1.68
C GLY A 34 9.16 -7.18 3.19
N VAL A 35 8.26 -6.30 3.67
CA VAL A 35 8.01 -6.09 5.10
C VAL A 35 7.52 -7.38 5.75
N GLY A 36 6.60 -8.11 5.12
CA GLY A 36 6.11 -9.41 5.59
C GLY A 36 7.23 -10.41 5.78
N VAL A 37 8.13 -10.55 4.79
CA VAL A 37 9.31 -11.42 4.86
C VAL A 37 10.22 -11.04 6.04
N LEU A 38 10.54 -9.75 6.17
CA LEU A 38 11.46 -9.27 7.22
C LEU A 38 10.90 -9.50 8.62
N LEU A 39 9.61 -9.25 8.82
CA LEU A 39 8.96 -9.38 10.12
C LEU A 39 8.58 -10.83 10.48
N ALA A 40 8.59 -11.76 9.52
CA ALA A 40 8.17 -13.14 9.76
C ALA A 40 9.09 -13.93 10.68
N ARG A 41 10.37 -13.54 10.82
CA ARG A 41 11.34 -14.24 11.69
C ARG A 41 11.31 -13.79 13.15
N ALA A 42 10.80 -12.60 13.43
CA ALA A 42 10.64 -12.15 14.82
C ALA A 42 9.39 -12.82 15.42
N THR A 43 9.62 -13.76 16.33
CA THR A 43 8.55 -14.56 16.95
C THR A 43 8.39 -14.25 18.42
N PHE A 44 7.15 -14.28 18.88
CA PHE A 44 6.78 -14.06 20.28
C PHE A 44 5.86 -15.20 20.75
N PRO A 45 6.17 -15.87 21.87
CA PRO A 45 5.26 -16.86 22.46
C PRO A 45 4.04 -16.13 23.05
N ALA A 46 2.85 -16.51 22.62
CA ALA A 46 1.59 -15.99 23.13
C ALA A 46 0.50 -17.08 23.10
N PHE A 47 -0.21 -17.28 24.20
CA PHE A 47 -1.35 -18.21 24.29
C PHE A 47 -1.04 -19.65 23.81
N GLY A 48 0.20 -20.13 24.03
CA GLY A 48 0.62 -21.48 23.60
C GLY A 48 0.95 -21.63 22.12
N VAL A 49 0.92 -20.53 21.35
CA VAL A 49 1.34 -20.49 19.94
C VAL A 49 2.48 -19.48 19.75
N SER A 50 3.24 -19.66 18.67
CA SER A 50 4.30 -18.72 18.30
C SER A 50 3.74 -17.74 17.26
N LEU A 51 3.53 -16.50 17.67
CA LEU A 51 3.09 -15.41 16.77
C LEU A 51 4.29 -14.69 16.18
N THR A 52 4.28 -14.43 14.89
CA THR A 52 5.31 -13.60 14.27
C THR A 52 4.93 -12.12 14.32
N LEU A 53 5.93 -11.24 14.35
CA LEU A 53 5.71 -9.80 14.30
C LEU A 53 4.93 -9.39 13.03
N ALA A 54 5.10 -10.11 11.92
CA ALA A 54 4.35 -9.89 10.69
C ALA A 54 2.83 -9.99 10.91
N TRP A 55 2.37 -11.05 11.60
CA TRP A 55 0.95 -11.24 11.89
C TRP A 55 0.40 -10.24 12.92
N ILE A 56 1.22 -9.82 13.88
CA ILE A 56 0.83 -8.78 14.85
C ILE A 56 0.63 -7.44 14.14
N VAL A 57 1.60 -7.02 13.33
CA VAL A 57 1.49 -5.76 12.56
C VAL A 57 0.33 -5.82 11.56
N PHE A 58 0.14 -6.97 10.90
CA PHE A 58 -1.02 -7.18 10.03
C PHE A 58 -2.35 -7.01 10.77
N ALA A 59 -2.51 -7.64 11.94
CA ALA A 59 -3.74 -7.55 12.72
C ALA A 59 -4.06 -6.10 13.13
N LEU A 60 -3.04 -5.33 13.53
CA LEU A 60 -3.20 -3.90 13.84
C LEU A 60 -3.60 -3.08 12.60
N ALA A 61 -2.96 -3.34 11.45
CA ALA A 61 -3.30 -2.68 10.20
C ALA A 61 -4.72 -3.04 9.72
N ALA A 62 -5.11 -4.32 9.80
CA ALA A 62 -6.45 -4.77 9.44
C ALA A 62 -7.52 -4.13 10.34
N ALA A 63 -7.29 -4.10 11.66
CA ALA A 63 -8.18 -3.40 12.60
C ALA A 63 -8.31 -1.91 12.24
N TRP A 64 -7.19 -1.27 11.85
CA TRP A 64 -7.21 0.12 11.40
C TRP A 64 -8.04 0.29 10.12
N TYR A 65 -7.88 -0.56 9.11
CA TYR A 65 -8.67 -0.49 7.87
C TYR A 65 -10.19 -0.65 8.14
N MET A 66 -10.59 -1.56 9.04
CA MET A 66 -11.99 -1.78 9.39
C MET A 66 -12.65 -0.55 10.04
N THR A 67 -11.87 0.31 10.69
CA THR A 67 -12.38 1.51 11.39
C THR A 67 -12.49 2.75 10.51
N ARG A 68 -12.20 2.67 9.20
CA ARG A 68 -12.22 3.85 8.30
C ARG A 68 -13.59 4.18 7.71
N GLY A 69 -14.66 3.50 8.13
CA GLY A 69 -16.04 3.82 7.71
C GLY A 69 -16.46 3.23 6.36
N ASN A 70 -15.65 2.38 5.75
CA ASN A 70 -16.00 1.59 4.56
C ASN A 70 -15.54 0.14 4.77
N ILE A 71 -16.46 -0.68 5.28
CA ILE A 71 -16.15 -2.05 5.68
C ILE A 71 -15.76 -2.95 4.48
N ILE A 72 -16.36 -2.76 3.32
CA ILE A 72 -16.09 -3.55 2.11
C ILE A 72 -14.64 -3.30 1.67
N LEU A 73 -14.24 -2.03 1.60
CA LEU A 73 -12.87 -1.66 1.30
C LEU A 73 -11.90 -2.16 2.38
N GLY A 74 -12.26 -2.02 3.67
CA GLY A 74 -11.45 -2.51 4.78
C GLY A 74 -11.18 -4.01 4.70
N ILE A 75 -12.20 -4.82 4.38
CA ILE A 75 -12.06 -6.27 4.15
C ILE A 75 -11.16 -6.53 2.94
N ALA A 76 -11.42 -5.88 1.81
CA ALA A 76 -10.65 -6.10 0.57
C ALA A 76 -9.15 -5.80 0.77
N VAL A 77 -8.82 -4.67 1.43
CA VAL A 77 -7.43 -4.31 1.74
C VAL A 77 -6.81 -5.32 2.71
N SER A 78 -7.54 -5.71 3.76
CA SER A 78 -7.04 -6.69 4.74
C SER A 78 -6.75 -8.05 4.09
N VAL A 79 -7.63 -8.50 3.19
CA VAL A 79 -7.40 -9.75 2.44
C VAL A 79 -6.16 -9.62 1.56
N ALA A 80 -6.04 -8.53 0.78
CA ALA A 80 -4.89 -8.33 -0.11
C ALA A 80 -3.57 -8.27 0.68
N VAL A 81 -3.51 -7.49 1.75
CA VAL A 81 -2.33 -7.39 2.63
C VAL A 81 -2.04 -8.73 3.33
N GLY A 82 -3.08 -9.42 3.83
CA GLY A 82 -2.93 -10.72 4.48
C GLY A 82 -2.35 -11.79 3.56
N VAL A 83 -2.76 -11.81 2.27
CA VAL A 83 -2.17 -12.70 1.27
C VAL A 83 -0.68 -12.40 1.08
N LEU A 84 -0.29 -11.13 0.94
CA LEU A 84 1.12 -10.74 0.79
C LEU A 84 1.96 -11.11 2.02
N ILE A 85 1.44 -10.88 3.23
CA ILE A 85 2.09 -11.28 4.49
C ILE A 85 2.25 -12.80 4.56
N LYS A 86 1.21 -13.57 4.18
CA LYS A 86 1.30 -15.04 4.13
C LYS A 86 2.37 -15.51 3.14
N LEU A 87 2.39 -14.97 1.92
CA LEU A 87 3.41 -15.30 0.93
C LEU A 87 4.82 -14.94 1.43
N GLY A 88 4.98 -13.79 2.08
CA GLY A 88 6.25 -13.39 2.71
C GLY A 88 6.68 -14.36 3.81
N HIS A 89 5.74 -14.87 4.59
CA HIS A 89 6.00 -15.85 5.64
C HIS A 89 6.52 -17.18 5.06
N GLU A 90 5.94 -17.68 3.95
CA GLU A 90 6.34 -18.92 3.30
C GLU A 90 7.81 -18.89 2.82
N VAL A 91 8.30 -17.74 2.35
CA VAL A 91 9.67 -17.60 1.85
C VAL A 91 10.69 -17.19 2.91
N SER A 92 10.24 -16.86 4.13
CA SER A 92 11.11 -16.37 5.21
C SER A 92 12.00 -17.46 5.84
N GLY A 93 11.66 -18.74 5.68
CA GLY A 93 12.30 -19.88 6.35
C GLY A 93 13.69 -20.27 5.81
N GLY A 94 14.16 -19.70 4.69
CA GLY A 94 15.43 -20.03 4.05
C GLY A 94 16.69 -19.54 4.80
N SER A 95 17.84 -19.56 4.14
CA SER A 95 19.08 -18.98 4.68
C SER A 95 18.92 -17.48 4.96
N ILE A 96 19.82 -16.91 5.78
CA ILE A 96 19.84 -15.46 6.05
C ILE A 96 19.97 -14.67 4.75
N ALA A 97 20.81 -15.14 3.82
CA ALA A 97 21.00 -14.48 2.53
C ALA A 97 19.73 -14.46 1.68
N LEU A 98 18.99 -15.56 1.60
CA LEU A 98 17.73 -15.62 0.89
C LEU A 98 16.65 -14.76 1.56
N TRP A 99 16.55 -14.80 2.88
CA TRP A 99 15.63 -13.96 3.63
C TRP A 99 15.87 -12.47 3.39
N LEU A 100 17.16 -12.03 3.45
CA LEU A 100 17.50 -10.65 3.15
C LEU A 100 17.26 -10.30 1.67
N ALA A 101 17.57 -11.20 0.73
CA ALA A 101 17.30 -10.97 -0.69
C ALA A 101 15.82 -10.77 -0.98
N TRP A 102 14.95 -11.59 -0.40
CA TRP A 102 13.50 -11.42 -0.53
C TRP A 102 12.99 -10.19 0.22
N GLY A 103 13.35 -10.03 1.49
CA GLY A 103 12.83 -8.97 2.34
C GLY A 103 13.35 -7.60 1.93
N VAL A 104 14.66 -7.41 1.99
CA VAL A 104 15.33 -6.13 1.67
C VAL A 104 15.23 -5.84 0.17
N GLY A 105 15.45 -6.85 -0.70
CA GLY A 105 15.39 -6.69 -2.15
C GLY A 105 14.02 -6.19 -2.62
N PHE A 106 12.94 -6.87 -2.23
CA PHE A 106 11.59 -6.46 -2.60
C PHE A 106 11.19 -5.11 -1.99
N PHE A 107 11.59 -4.85 -0.75
CA PHE A 107 11.37 -3.55 -0.13
C PHE A 107 12.03 -2.41 -0.91
N PHE A 108 13.34 -2.51 -1.20
CA PHE A 108 14.05 -1.45 -1.91
C PHE A 108 13.60 -1.31 -3.37
N VAL A 109 13.42 -2.41 -4.11
CA VAL A 109 12.93 -2.35 -5.50
C VAL A 109 11.54 -1.75 -5.54
N GLY A 110 10.66 -2.13 -4.61
CA GLY A 110 9.34 -1.53 -4.49
C GLY A 110 9.40 -0.01 -4.28
N TRP A 111 10.26 0.47 -3.39
CA TRP A 111 10.47 1.91 -3.17
C TRP A 111 11.06 2.61 -4.39
N MET A 112 12.03 2.00 -5.08
CA MET A 112 12.57 2.56 -6.33
C MET A 112 11.47 2.78 -7.37
N ILE A 113 10.58 1.80 -7.54
CA ILE A 113 9.43 1.92 -8.45
C ILE A 113 8.49 3.05 -8.02
N GLN A 114 8.23 3.21 -6.70
CA GLN A 114 7.43 4.31 -6.17
C GLN A 114 8.06 5.67 -6.49
N PHE A 115 9.35 5.85 -6.26
CA PHE A 115 10.04 7.10 -6.56
C PHE A 115 10.03 7.44 -8.04
N VAL A 116 10.15 6.45 -8.94
CA VAL A 116 9.97 6.66 -10.39
C VAL A 116 8.53 7.16 -10.68
N GLY A 117 7.52 6.57 -10.05
CA GLY A 117 6.14 7.05 -10.16
C GLY A 117 5.98 8.51 -9.73
N HIS A 118 6.53 8.85 -8.56
CA HIS A 118 6.48 10.23 -8.04
C HIS A 118 7.29 11.23 -8.88
N TRP A 119 8.34 10.77 -9.56
CA TRP A 119 9.04 11.60 -10.54
C TRP A 119 8.12 11.99 -11.70
N TYR A 120 7.33 11.05 -12.24
CA TYR A 120 6.31 11.36 -13.25
C TYR A 120 5.23 12.30 -12.71
N GLU A 121 4.80 12.13 -11.47
CA GLU A 121 3.83 12.99 -10.81
C GLU A 121 4.36 14.43 -10.62
N GLY A 122 5.67 14.57 -10.39
CA GLY A 122 6.31 15.83 -10.01
C GLY A 122 5.97 16.27 -8.59
N LYS A 123 5.55 15.33 -7.75
CA LYS A 123 5.25 15.54 -6.33
C LYS A 123 6.01 14.53 -5.47
N LYS A 124 6.36 14.94 -4.25
CA LYS A 124 6.92 14.03 -3.25
C LYS A 124 5.92 12.95 -2.84
N PRO A 125 6.38 11.81 -2.31
CA PRO A 125 5.50 10.79 -1.76
C PRO A 125 4.64 11.33 -0.60
N ALA A 126 3.38 10.90 -0.54
CA ALA A 126 2.40 11.36 0.46
C ALA A 126 2.85 11.13 1.91
N PHE A 127 3.60 10.04 2.19
CA PHE A 127 4.06 9.73 3.54
C PHE A 127 5.07 10.73 4.10
N VAL A 128 5.69 11.55 3.26
CA VAL A 128 6.61 12.63 3.70
C VAL A 128 5.86 13.71 4.47
N ASP A 129 4.60 13.97 4.11
CA ASP A 129 3.74 14.92 4.82
C ASP A 129 2.94 14.25 5.95
N ASP A 130 2.58 12.98 5.78
CA ASP A 130 1.78 12.23 6.73
C ASP A 130 2.15 10.74 6.69
N VAL A 131 2.82 10.26 7.73
CA VAL A 131 3.27 8.86 7.85
C VAL A 131 2.13 7.84 7.72
N ILE A 132 0.89 8.25 8.00
CA ILE A 132 -0.32 7.43 7.76
C ILE A 132 -0.44 7.08 6.28
N GLY A 133 0.15 7.88 5.38
CA GLY A 133 0.27 7.56 3.96
C GLY A 133 0.82 6.17 3.66
N LEU A 134 1.67 5.61 4.54
CA LEU A 134 2.18 4.24 4.41
C LEU A 134 1.06 3.18 4.54
N LEU A 135 0.06 3.43 5.40
CA LEU A 135 -1.12 2.57 5.52
C LEU A 135 -2.15 2.87 4.42
N VAL A 136 -2.22 4.12 3.97
CA VAL A 136 -3.14 4.51 2.89
C VAL A 136 -2.70 3.95 1.54
N GLY A 137 -1.40 3.75 1.29
CA GLY A 137 -0.88 3.19 0.03
C GLY A 137 -1.55 1.88 -0.38
N PRO A 138 -1.55 0.81 0.45
CA PRO A 138 -2.26 -0.43 0.14
C PRO A 138 -3.77 -0.21 -0.03
N MET A 139 -4.40 0.65 0.77
CA MET A 139 -5.82 0.97 0.64
C MET A 139 -6.13 1.67 -0.69
N PHE A 140 -5.27 2.58 -1.13
CA PHE A 140 -5.40 3.27 -2.41
C PHE A 140 -5.29 2.31 -3.60
N VAL A 141 -4.26 1.44 -3.62
CA VAL A 141 -4.08 0.45 -4.70
C VAL A 141 -5.28 -0.48 -4.81
N VAL A 142 -5.80 -0.98 -3.67
CA VAL A 142 -6.99 -1.84 -3.67
C VAL A 142 -8.24 -1.06 -4.12
N ALA A 143 -8.41 0.19 -3.66
CA ALA A 143 -9.53 1.03 -4.08
C ALA A 143 -9.49 1.29 -5.60
N GLU A 144 -8.34 1.67 -6.16
CA GLU A 144 -8.17 1.88 -7.61
C GLU A 144 -8.49 0.60 -8.40
N LEU A 145 -8.03 -0.58 -7.94
CA LEU A 145 -8.39 -1.85 -8.57
C LEU A 145 -9.91 -2.09 -8.53
N MET A 146 -10.56 -1.85 -7.39
CA MET A 146 -12.00 -1.99 -7.24
C MET A 146 -12.76 -1.00 -8.13
N PHE A 147 -12.27 0.24 -8.29
CA PHE A 147 -12.86 1.23 -9.20
C PHE A 147 -12.74 0.78 -10.66
N LEU A 148 -11.61 0.21 -11.08
CA LEU A 148 -11.45 -0.37 -12.42
C LEU A 148 -12.46 -1.49 -12.69
N LEU A 149 -12.84 -2.24 -11.64
CA LEU A 149 -13.87 -3.27 -11.71
C LEU A 149 -15.32 -2.72 -11.58
N GLY A 150 -15.48 -1.38 -11.53
CA GLY A 150 -16.79 -0.71 -11.49
C GLY A 150 -17.39 -0.54 -10.10
N TRP A 151 -16.65 -0.85 -9.02
CA TRP A 151 -17.13 -0.69 -7.67
C TRP A 151 -17.22 0.79 -7.25
N ASN A 152 -18.30 1.12 -6.53
CA ASN A 152 -18.49 2.38 -5.80
C ASN A 152 -18.17 3.66 -6.61
N LYS A 153 -18.79 3.82 -7.78
CA LYS A 153 -18.65 5.00 -8.62
C LYS A 153 -18.88 6.35 -7.89
N PRO A 154 -19.81 6.47 -6.91
CA PRO A 154 -19.94 7.69 -6.13
C PRO A 154 -18.71 8.05 -5.32
N LEU A 155 -18.01 7.07 -4.73
CA LEU A 155 -16.77 7.30 -4.01
C LEU A 155 -15.65 7.77 -4.97
N LEU A 156 -15.53 7.14 -6.14
CA LEU A 156 -14.57 7.57 -7.17
C LEU A 156 -14.84 9.02 -7.59
N ALA A 157 -16.11 9.36 -7.90
CA ALA A 157 -16.49 10.72 -8.29
C ALA A 157 -16.17 11.75 -7.19
N GLU A 158 -16.34 11.40 -5.92
CA GLU A 158 -16.01 12.29 -4.80
C GLU A 158 -14.48 12.48 -4.66
N ILE A 159 -13.68 11.42 -4.88
CA ILE A 159 -12.21 11.52 -4.90
C ILE A 159 -11.76 12.42 -6.04
N GLU A 160 -12.30 12.21 -7.26
CA GLU A 160 -11.97 13.03 -8.43
C GLU A 160 -12.41 14.50 -8.27
N ARG A 161 -13.52 14.73 -7.59
CA ARG A 161 -13.97 16.09 -7.28
C ARG A 161 -12.99 16.83 -6.37
N ARG A 162 -12.33 16.13 -5.43
CA ARG A 162 -11.37 16.71 -4.47
C ARG A 162 -9.96 16.80 -5.03
N ALA A 163 -9.45 15.71 -5.60
CA ALA A 163 -8.07 15.59 -6.04
C ALA A 163 -7.86 15.87 -7.54
N GLY A 164 -8.95 16.03 -8.29
CA GLY A 164 -8.92 16.13 -9.76
C GLY A 164 -8.96 14.78 -10.46
N PRO A 165 -9.26 14.75 -11.79
CA PRO A 165 -9.25 13.53 -12.57
C PRO A 165 -7.82 13.03 -12.80
N THR A 166 -7.70 11.74 -13.12
CA THR A 166 -6.41 11.15 -13.55
C THR A 166 -5.99 11.72 -14.91
N HIS A 167 -4.69 11.96 -15.07
CA HIS A 167 -4.12 12.52 -16.28
C HIS A 167 -2.73 11.93 -16.61
N LEU A 168 -2.13 12.36 -17.70
CA LEU A 168 -0.71 12.17 -18.01
C LEU A 168 -0.05 13.56 -17.95
N ARG A 169 0.85 13.77 -16.99
CA ARG A 169 1.58 15.02 -16.89
C ARG A 169 2.57 15.16 -18.05
N ASP A 170 2.59 16.32 -18.66
CA ASP A 170 3.59 16.67 -19.66
C ASP A 170 4.93 16.97 -18.98
N ILE A 171 5.87 16.03 -19.08
CA ILE A 171 7.20 16.15 -18.47
C ILE A 171 8.14 17.06 -19.30
N ALA A 172 7.82 17.37 -20.54
CA ALA A 172 8.62 18.28 -21.38
C ALA A 172 8.47 19.76 -20.97
N ARG A 173 7.44 20.12 -20.20
CA ARG A 173 7.19 21.48 -19.73
C ARG A 173 7.87 21.83 -18.40
N ILE A 174 8.87 21.04 -17.95
CA ILE A 174 9.62 21.26 -16.70
C ILE A 174 10.93 22.03 -16.94
N ALA A 175 11.11 22.58 -18.14
CA ALA A 175 12.25 23.45 -18.46
C ALA A 175 11.89 24.91 -18.29
#